data_491fe9f2d227331eafbeb15bceab43db
#
_entry.id   491fe9f2d227331eafbeb15bceab43db
#
_cell.length_a   1.000
_cell.length_b   1.000
_cell.length_c   1.000
_cell.angle_alpha   90.00
_cell.angle_beta   90.00
_cell.angle_gamma   90.00
#
_symmetry.space_group_name_H-M   'P 1'
#
loop_
_entity.id
_entity.type
_entity.pdbx_description
1 polymer ?
#
loop_
_entity_poly.entity_id
_entity_poly.type
_entity_poly.pdbx_seq_one_letter_code
_entity_poly.pdbx_strand_id
1 'polypeptide(L)'
;MPEAHVGHSAMSTAANDPVTELELDPGQVAAWMADDRAQVIDVREPYEHDAGHIEGTRHVALAELSAAAASVERERPVVFYCRVGNRSLMAAQAFRASGYDAYSLRGGLVRWVDEGHPLSPHDGYVSDH
;
A
#
# COMPACT_ATOMS: atom_id res chain seq x y z
N MET A 1 -36.44 2.79 -7.55
CA MET A 1 -35.59 2.72 -6.98
C MET A 1 -34.98 2.45 -6.84
N PRO A 2 -35.43 2.90 -7.22
CA PRO A 2 -34.59 2.87 -6.89
C PRO A 2 -33.88 2.50 -6.83
N GLU A 3 -33.79 2.88 -7.07
CA GLU A 3 -32.89 2.78 -6.64
C GLU A 3 -32.18 2.55 -6.43
N ALA A 4 -33.01 3.07 -7.05
CA ALA A 4 -32.19 3.00 -6.60
C ALA A 4 -31.62 2.67 -6.58
N HIS A 5 -31.69 2.70 -7.13
CA HIS A 5 -30.79 2.52 -6.76
C HIS A 5 -30.09 2.31 -6.68
N VAL A 6 -30.68 2.86 -7.20
CA VAL A 6 -29.83 2.84 -6.76
C VAL A 6 -29.03 2.53 -6.74
N GLY A 7 -29.40 2.79 -7.11
CA GLY A 7 -28.43 2.74 -6.79
C GLY A 7 -27.86 2.45 -6.88
N HIS A 8 -27.67 2.64 -7.28
CA HIS A 8 -26.77 2.41 -6.94
C HIS A 8 -26.11 2.09 -6.89
N SER A 9 -26.45 2.39 -7.09
CA SER A 9 -25.61 2.21 -6.70
C SER A 9 -24.94 1.80 -6.83
N ALA A 10 -25.00 1.96 -7.11
CA ALA A 10 -24.13 1.79 -6.93
C ALA A 10 -23.41 1.67 -7.05
N MET A 11 -23.20 1.76 -7.11
CA MET A 11 -22.30 1.84 -6.92
C MET A 11 -21.73 1.74 -6.57
N SER A 12 -21.80 1.91 -6.57
CA SER A 12 -21.04 1.93 -6.03
C SER A 12 -20.52 1.56 -5.71
N THR A 13 -20.21 1.71 -5.79
CA THR A 13 -19.38 1.46 -5.39
C THR A 13 -18.88 1.50 -4.97
N ALA A 14 -19.43 1.45 -5.24
CA ALA A 14 -18.58 1.81 -4.67
C ALA A 14 -17.42 1.98 -3.75
N ALA A 15 -17.17 3.13 -3.20
CA ALA A 15 -15.99 3.36 -2.40
C ALA A 15 -15.95 2.54 -1.13
N ASN A 16 -17.09 2.08 -0.67
CA ASN A 16 -17.22 1.30 0.56
C ASN A 16 -17.34 -0.19 0.33
N ASP A 17 -17.29 -0.60 -0.92
CA ASP A 17 -17.32 -2.02 -1.24
C ASP A 17 -16.01 -2.68 -0.82
N PRO A 18 -16.05 -3.94 -0.40
CA PRO A 18 -14.82 -4.66 -0.12
C PRO A 18 -13.91 -4.64 -1.35
N VAL A 19 -12.66 -4.28 -1.14
CA VAL A 19 -11.66 -4.31 -2.22
C VAL A 19 -11.18 -5.75 -2.33
N THR A 20 -11.41 -6.36 -3.49
CA THR A 20 -10.99 -7.74 -3.73
C THR A 20 -9.67 -7.83 -4.47
N GLU A 21 -9.25 -6.74 -5.11
CA GLU A 21 -7.99 -6.72 -5.81
C GLU A 21 -6.84 -6.69 -4.82
N LEU A 22 -5.78 -7.41 -5.17
CA LEU A 22 -4.59 -7.47 -4.32
C LEU A 22 -3.74 -6.21 -4.43
N GLU A 23 -3.84 -5.51 -5.56
CA GLU A 23 -3.05 -4.30 -5.83
C GLU A 23 -3.93 -3.06 -5.81
N LEU A 24 -3.42 -1.98 -5.24
CA LEU A 24 -4.08 -0.69 -5.20
C LEU A 24 -3.26 0.34 -5.97
N ASP A 25 -3.95 1.22 -6.70
CA ASP A 25 -3.28 2.31 -7.41
C ASP A 25 -2.74 3.35 -6.44
N PRO A 26 -1.71 4.13 -6.84
CA PRO A 26 -1.15 5.17 -5.97
C PRO A 26 -2.20 6.13 -5.42
N GLY A 27 -3.17 6.54 -6.23
CA GLY A 27 -4.22 7.44 -5.77
C GLY A 27 -5.06 6.86 -4.65
N GLN A 28 -5.36 5.56 -4.72
CA GLN A 28 -6.10 4.87 -3.65
C GLN A 28 -5.29 4.80 -2.37
N VAL A 29 -4.00 4.49 -2.48
CA VAL A 29 -3.12 4.41 -1.31
C VAL A 29 -2.99 5.79 -0.67
N ALA A 30 -2.80 6.84 -1.49
CA ALA A 30 -2.71 8.20 -0.99
C ALA A 30 -3.98 8.60 -0.23
N ALA A 31 -5.15 8.25 -0.77
CA ALA A 31 -6.44 8.54 -0.12
C ALA A 31 -6.57 7.81 1.21
N TRP A 32 -6.18 6.54 1.26
CA TRP A 32 -6.25 5.76 2.50
C TRP A 32 -5.30 6.32 3.56
N MET A 33 -4.13 6.82 3.14
CA MET A 33 -3.18 7.44 4.07
C MET A 33 -3.73 8.75 4.62
N ALA A 34 -4.36 9.55 3.76
CA ALA A 34 -4.94 10.83 4.19
C ALA A 34 -6.02 10.64 5.26
N ASP A 35 -6.74 9.53 5.20
CA ASP A 35 -7.79 9.19 6.17
C ASP A 35 -7.25 8.37 7.35
N ASP A 36 -5.95 8.11 7.39
CA ASP A 36 -5.34 7.21 8.38
C ASP A 36 -6.03 5.85 8.40
N ARG A 37 -6.43 5.38 7.23
CA ARG A 37 -7.20 4.15 7.11
C ARG A 37 -6.30 2.91 7.06
N ALA A 38 -5.07 3.04 6.57
CA ALA A 38 -4.21 1.90 6.33
C ALA A 38 -2.85 2.07 6.97
N GLN A 39 -2.25 0.94 7.33
CA GLN A 39 -0.84 0.85 7.67
C GLN A 39 -0.07 0.70 6.37
N VAL A 40 0.95 1.50 6.13
CA VAL A 40 1.72 1.42 4.89
C VAL A 40 3.17 1.10 5.23
N ILE A 41 3.70 0.04 4.62
CA ILE A 41 5.00 -0.52 4.96
C ILE A 41 5.87 -0.66 3.71
N ASP A 42 7.06 -0.05 3.78
CA ASP A 42 8.11 -0.18 2.76
C ASP A 42 8.87 -1.47 3.03
N VAL A 43 8.88 -2.39 2.06
CA VAL A 43 9.56 -3.69 2.24
C VAL A 43 10.91 -3.74 1.53
N ARG A 44 11.43 -2.59 1.08
CA ARG A 44 12.71 -2.51 0.39
C ARG A 44 13.88 -2.60 1.38
N GLU A 45 15.10 -2.57 0.84
CA GLU A 45 16.30 -2.57 1.67
C GLU A 45 16.49 -1.21 2.36
N PRO A 46 17.23 -1.14 3.48
CA PRO A 46 17.41 0.13 4.18
C PRO A 46 17.96 1.26 3.32
N TYR A 47 18.93 0.97 2.43
CA TYR A 47 19.49 2.02 1.60
C TYR A 47 18.47 2.59 0.60
N GLU A 48 17.52 1.75 0.14
CA GLU A 48 16.46 2.22 -0.73
C GLU A 48 15.52 3.16 0.01
N HIS A 49 15.13 2.78 1.23
CA HIS A 49 14.26 3.58 2.07
C HIS A 49 14.90 4.93 2.40
N ASP A 50 16.17 4.91 2.75
CA ASP A 50 16.89 6.14 3.12
C ASP A 50 17.02 7.10 1.95
N ALA A 51 17.15 6.59 0.72
CA ALA A 51 17.27 7.45 -0.46
C ALA A 51 15.97 8.20 -0.77
N GLY A 52 14.83 7.60 -0.48
CA GLY A 52 13.53 8.21 -0.70
C GLY A 52 12.42 7.23 -0.41
N HIS A 53 11.43 7.67 0.35
CA HIS A 53 10.30 6.82 0.73
C HIS A 53 9.04 7.70 0.85
N ILE A 54 7.89 7.06 1.02
CA ILE A 54 6.63 7.78 1.26
C ILE A 54 6.62 8.21 2.72
N GLU A 55 6.44 9.50 2.97
CA GLU A 55 6.43 10.03 4.33
C GLU A 55 5.32 9.37 5.15
N GLY A 56 5.61 9.09 6.41
CA GLY A 56 4.64 8.49 7.31
C GLY A 56 4.55 6.98 7.20
N THR A 57 5.41 6.34 6.40
CA THR A 57 5.37 4.89 6.25
C THR A 57 6.43 4.23 7.13
N ARG A 58 6.12 3.00 7.51
CA ARG A 58 7.02 2.17 8.30
C ARG A 58 7.96 1.43 7.36
N HIS A 59 9.18 1.18 7.79
CA HIS A 59 10.12 0.38 7.02
C HIS A 59 10.37 -0.97 7.71
N VAL A 60 10.10 -2.05 6.97
CA VAL A 60 10.43 -3.42 7.40
C VAL A 60 10.88 -4.17 6.16
N ALA A 61 12.18 -4.42 6.02
CA ALA A 61 12.72 -5.13 4.87
C ALA A 61 12.05 -6.49 4.71
N LEU A 62 11.86 -6.92 3.47
CA LEU A 62 11.11 -8.14 3.16
C LEU A 62 11.62 -9.35 3.97
N ALA A 63 12.94 -9.48 4.12
CA ALA A 63 13.53 -10.60 4.83
C ALA A 63 13.18 -10.62 6.32
N GLU A 64 12.76 -9.47 6.88
CA GLU A 64 12.45 -9.34 8.30
C GLU A 64 10.94 -9.29 8.56
N LEU A 65 10.15 -9.32 7.51
CA LEU A 65 8.72 -9.06 7.63
C LEU A 65 8.01 -10.15 8.44
N SER A 66 8.43 -11.39 8.27
CA SER A 66 7.84 -12.52 8.99
C SER A 66 8.02 -12.35 10.50
N ALA A 67 9.21 -11.95 10.94
CA ALA A 67 9.49 -11.73 12.36
C ALA A 67 8.72 -10.52 12.91
N ALA A 68 8.41 -9.55 12.06
CA ALA A 68 7.70 -8.33 12.47
C ALA A 68 6.18 -8.47 12.36
N ALA A 69 5.66 -9.60 11.87
CA ALA A 69 4.24 -9.74 11.55
C ALA A 69 3.33 -9.46 12.74
N ALA A 70 3.74 -9.85 13.94
CA ALA A 70 2.92 -9.65 15.14
C ALA A 70 2.70 -8.16 15.45
N SER A 71 3.56 -7.29 14.95
CA SER A 71 3.43 -5.85 15.17
C SER A 71 2.52 -5.17 14.15
N VAL A 72 2.04 -5.90 13.14
CA VAL A 72 1.12 -5.38 12.13
C VAL A 72 -0.30 -5.62 12.63
N GLU A 73 -1.13 -4.57 12.65
CA GLU A 73 -2.49 -4.68 13.15
C GLU A 73 -3.35 -5.50 12.17
N ARG A 74 -4.14 -6.42 12.73
CA ARG A 74 -5.02 -7.25 11.90
C ARG A 74 -6.32 -6.55 11.55
N GLU A 75 -6.73 -5.56 12.34
CA GLU A 75 -8.01 -4.88 12.20
C GLU A 75 -8.00 -3.78 11.15
N ARG A 76 -6.82 -3.40 10.67
CA ARG A 76 -6.67 -2.33 9.70
C ARG A 76 -6.02 -2.87 8.43
N PRO A 77 -6.40 -2.36 7.25
CA PRO A 77 -5.71 -2.74 6.03
C PRO A 77 -4.22 -2.43 6.12
N VAL A 78 -3.40 -3.29 5.54
CA VAL A 78 -1.97 -3.05 5.42
C VAL A 78 -1.61 -3.02 3.94
N VAL A 79 -0.85 -1.99 3.53
CA VAL A 79 -0.39 -1.83 2.15
C VAL A 79 1.13 -1.93 2.18
N PHE A 80 1.66 -2.86 1.42
CA PHE A 80 3.11 -3.00 1.25
C PHE A 80 3.53 -2.32 -0.04
N TYR A 81 4.72 -1.72 -0.06
CA TYR A 81 5.26 -1.20 -1.32
C TYR A 81 6.74 -1.49 -1.43
N CYS A 82 7.19 -1.56 -2.67
CA CYS A 82 8.61 -1.70 -2.99
C CYS A 82 8.91 -0.81 -4.19
N ARG A 83 9.99 -1.07 -4.92
CA ARG A 83 10.37 -0.20 -6.03
C ARG A 83 9.37 -0.27 -7.18
N VAL A 84 9.03 -1.48 -7.65
CA VAL A 84 8.15 -1.68 -8.82
C VAL A 84 6.95 -2.59 -8.54
N GLY A 85 6.82 -3.12 -7.35
CA GLY A 85 5.64 -3.89 -6.94
C GLY A 85 5.84 -5.39 -6.77
N ASN A 86 6.97 -5.96 -7.16
CA ASN A 86 7.14 -7.42 -7.11
C ASN A 86 7.33 -7.95 -5.69
N ARG A 87 8.24 -7.35 -4.94
CA ARG A 87 8.48 -7.76 -3.55
C ARG A 87 7.26 -7.52 -2.68
N SER A 88 6.60 -6.38 -2.88
CA SER A 88 5.42 -6.03 -2.10
C SER A 88 4.22 -6.91 -2.44
N LEU A 89 4.12 -7.37 -3.69
CA LEU A 89 3.05 -8.28 -4.06
C LEU A 89 3.21 -9.62 -3.33
N MET A 90 4.44 -10.13 -3.24
CA MET A 90 4.72 -11.34 -2.49
C MET A 90 4.36 -11.17 -1.01
N ALA A 91 4.71 -10.03 -0.42
CA ALA A 91 4.37 -9.74 0.97
C ALA A 91 2.86 -9.71 1.18
N ALA A 92 2.13 -9.04 0.29
CA ALA A 92 0.68 -8.94 0.39
C ALA A 92 0.02 -10.31 0.27
N GLN A 93 0.51 -11.16 -0.63
CA GLN A 93 -0.02 -12.51 -0.79
C GLN A 93 0.17 -13.34 0.47
N ALA A 94 1.37 -13.28 1.06
CA ALA A 94 1.68 -14.04 2.27
C ALA A 94 0.85 -13.56 3.45
N PHE A 95 0.70 -12.26 3.62
CA PHE A 95 -0.09 -11.71 4.72
C PHE A 95 -1.58 -12.02 4.54
N ARG A 96 -2.06 -11.95 3.31
CA ARG A 96 -3.46 -12.30 3.05
C ARG A 96 -3.74 -13.76 3.38
N ALA A 97 -2.80 -14.65 3.06
CA ALA A 97 -2.92 -16.06 3.41
C ALA A 97 -2.94 -16.27 4.92
N SER A 98 -2.38 -15.33 5.68
CA SER A 98 -2.36 -15.40 7.15
C SER A 98 -3.52 -14.63 7.78
N GLY A 99 -4.48 -14.18 7.00
CA GLY A 99 -5.70 -13.56 7.51
C GLY A 99 -5.66 -12.05 7.62
N TYR A 100 -4.64 -11.39 7.11
CA TYR A 100 -4.58 -9.93 7.09
C TYR A 100 -5.31 -9.37 5.86
N ASP A 101 -5.85 -8.16 6.01
CA ASP A 101 -6.42 -7.41 4.90
C ASP A 101 -5.27 -6.67 4.21
N ALA A 102 -4.57 -7.37 3.33
CA ALA A 102 -3.26 -6.94 2.82
C ALA A 102 -3.30 -6.65 1.33
N TYR A 103 -2.56 -5.62 0.93
CA TYR A 103 -2.51 -5.12 -0.45
C TYR A 103 -1.09 -4.72 -0.82
N SER A 104 -0.85 -4.59 -2.12
CA SER A 104 0.42 -4.09 -2.66
C SER A 104 0.15 -2.81 -3.45
N LEU A 105 1.05 -1.83 -3.34
CA LEU A 105 1.00 -0.62 -4.16
C LEU A 105 1.36 -0.98 -5.59
N ARG A 106 0.39 -0.86 -6.50
CA ARG A 106 0.58 -1.21 -7.91
C ARG A 106 1.62 -0.31 -8.55
N GLY A 107 2.60 -0.93 -9.20
CA GLY A 107 3.68 -0.20 -9.85
C GLY A 107 4.74 0.34 -8.91
N GLY A 108 4.55 0.19 -7.61
CA GLY A 108 5.53 0.54 -6.60
C GLY A 108 5.86 2.02 -6.52
N LEU A 109 7.00 2.31 -5.92
CA LEU A 109 7.42 3.70 -5.70
C LEU A 109 7.70 4.44 -7.01
N VAL A 110 8.13 3.72 -8.04
CA VAL A 110 8.35 4.30 -9.37
C VAL A 110 7.05 4.92 -9.89
N ARG A 111 5.95 4.17 -9.83
CA ARG A 111 4.67 4.68 -10.30
C ARG A 111 4.13 5.78 -9.39
N TRP A 112 4.36 5.67 -8.08
CA TRP A 112 3.97 6.71 -7.12
C TRP A 112 4.55 8.06 -7.53
N VAL A 113 5.86 8.09 -7.83
CA VAL A 113 6.53 9.32 -8.23
C VAL A 113 6.05 9.79 -9.61
N ASP A 114 5.88 8.86 -10.55
CA ASP A 114 5.43 9.19 -11.91
C ASP A 114 4.06 9.86 -11.90
N GLU A 115 3.22 9.52 -10.92
CA GLU A 115 1.89 10.12 -10.81
C GLU A 115 1.88 11.39 -9.96
N GLY A 116 3.06 11.89 -9.61
CA GLY A 116 3.19 13.20 -8.95
C GLY A 116 3.10 13.19 -7.44
N HIS A 117 3.14 12.01 -6.81
CA HIS A 117 3.08 11.94 -5.35
C HIS A 117 4.47 12.17 -4.75
N PRO A 118 4.55 12.83 -3.59
CA PRO A 118 5.85 13.24 -3.04
C PRO A 118 6.59 12.13 -2.32
N LEU A 119 7.90 12.33 -2.20
CA LEU A 119 8.78 11.49 -1.37
C LEU A 119 9.30 12.27 -0.18
N SER A 120 9.78 11.53 0.81
CA SER A 120 10.53 12.06 1.94
C SER A 120 11.90 11.37 1.95
N PRO A 121 12.98 12.12 2.17
CA PRO A 121 13.03 13.57 2.34
C PRO A 121 12.62 14.30 1.05
N HIS A 122 12.42 15.58 1.16
CA HIS A 122 11.92 16.42 0.06
C HIS A 122 12.72 16.24 -1.24
N ASP A 123 14.03 16.04 -1.14
CA ASP A 123 14.91 15.82 -2.28
C ASP A 123 15.21 14.33 -2.51
N GLY A 124 14.41 13.46 -1.94
CA GLY A 124 14.58 12.01 -2.09
C GLY A 124 14.33 11.53 -3.51
N TYR A 125 14.81 10.34 -3.77
CA TYR A 125 14.68 9.72 -5.09
C TYR A 125 14.50 8.21 -4.94
N VAL A 126 14.06 7.57 -6.02
CA VAL A 126 13.89 6.11 -6.03
C VAL A 126 15.24 5.48 -6.39
N SER A 127 15.85 4.86 -5.39
CA SER A 127 17.14 4.21 -5.59
C SER A 127 16.99 2.97 -6.46
N ASP A 128 18.01 2.65 -7.23
CA ASP A 128 18.06 1.37 -7.94
C ASP A 128 18.10 0.24 -6.92
N HIS A 129 17.46 -0.85 -7.31
CA HIS A 129 17.43 -2.05 -6.48
C HIS A 129 18.68 -2.87 -6.73
#